data_0e1cf6a617fdb004e2aa45f05289da41
#
_entry.id   0e1cf6a617fdb004e2aa45f05289da41
#
_cell.length_a   1.000
_cell.length_b   1.000
_cell.length_c   1.000
_cell.angle_alpha   90.00
_cell.angle_beta   90.00
_cell.angle_gamma   90.00
#
_symmetry.space_group_name_H-M   'P 1'
#
loop_
_entity.id
_entity.type
_entity.pdbx_description
1 polymer ?
#
loop_
_entity_poly.entity_id
_entity_poly.type
_entity_poly.pdbx_seq_one_letter_code
_entity_poly.pdbx_strand_id
1 'polypeptide(L)'
;VVANGHRMHEFLQEMHQAVMAKHDLVTVGETPGATTDDAKKYANLEQTELNMVFEFEHVGLDGNDNPALGKWSDKKVSLPELRDNLVKWQTQLNGKAWNSLYWNNHDQPRVVSRFGNDDPKYRVVSAKMLATMLHCLQGTPYIYAGEELGMTNTTFNSLSDYRDLESINAYHQLVDEEHLVDGKTMSRYLAIHSRDNARTPMQWDDSKNAGFSDAEPWIAVNPNYSEINAKAALADPSSVFYHYQKLIQMRHDLPVMTEGKFALVNGNELDEQVFAYTRDDGETTLLVVANFTKETIKREYAAGQGKLLLSN
;
A
#
# COMPACT_ATOMS: atom_id res chain seq x y z
N VAL A 1 -22.59 13.06 -7.43
CA VAL A 1 -21.95 11.79 -7.79
C VAL A 1 -20.58 12.12 -8.33
N VAL A 2 -19.54 11.67 -7.66
CA VAL A 2 -18.13 11.97 -8.03
C VAL A 2 -17.42 10.75 -8.65
N ALA A 3 -18.06 9.57 -8.66
CA ALA A 3 -17.53 8.34 -9.23
C ALA A 3 -18.64 7.54 -9.92
N ASN A 4 -18.28 6.65 -10.84
CA ASN A 4 -19.15 5.71 -11.54
C ASN A 4 -20.40 6.37 -12.16
N GLY A 5 -20.23 7.54 -12.81
CA GLY A 5 -21.29 8.20 -13.57
C GLY A 5 -21.82 7.26 -14.67
N HIS A 6 -23.14 7.30 -14.94
CA HIS A 6 -23.83 6.36 -15.84
C HIS A 6 -23.29 6.31 -17.29
N ARG A 7 -22.55 7.35 -17.72
CA ARG A 7 -21.89 7.40 -19.05
C ARG A 7 -20.37 7.33 -18.99
N MET A 8 -19.78 7.03 -17.81
CA MET A 8 -18.33 7.04 -17.64
C MET A 8 -17.62 6.09 -18.61
N HIS A 9 -18.11 4.86 -18.73
CA HIS A 9 -17.53 3.85 -19.61
C HIS A 9 -17.64 4.25 -21.10
N GLU A 10 -18.73 4.88 -21.50
CA GLU A 10 -18.91 5.41 -22.87
C GLU A 10 -17.80 6.43 -23.19
N PHE A 11 -17.54 7.38 -22.28
CA PHE A 11 -16.52 8.41 -22.48
C PHE A 11 -15.11 7.83 -22.45
N LEU A 12 -14.82 6.87 -21.58
CA LEU A 12 -13.52 6.21 -21.54
C LEU A 12 -13.26 5.40 -22.82
N GLN A 13 -14.26 4.70 -23.34
CA GLN A 13 -14.15 3.96 -24.59
C GLN A 13 -13.98 4.91 -25.79
N GLU A 14 -14.70 6.03 -25.83
CA GLU A 14 -14.50 7.06 -26.84
C GLU A 14 -13.08 7.64 -26.79
N MET A 15 -12.59 7.97 -25.60
CA MET A 15 -11.22 8.46 -25.39
C MET A 15 -10.18 7.40 -25.81
N HIS A 16 -10.41 6.14 -25.48
CA HIS A 16 -9.54 5.04 -25.89
C HIS A 16 -9.47 4.95 -27.42
N GLN A 17 -10.60 4.90 -28.11
CA GLN A 17 -10.66 4.79 -29.57
C GLN A 17 -10.09 6.02 -30.27
N ALA A 18 -10.40 7.22 -29.76
CA ALA A 18 -9.98 8.47 -30.37
C ALA A 18 -8.47 8.74 -30.22
N VAL A 19 -7.88 8.38 -29.08
CA VAL A 19 -6.53 8.76 -28.70
C VAL A 19 -5.68 7.55 -28.27
N MET A 20 -6.05 6.84 -27.18
CA MET A 20 -5.15 5.92 -26.51
C MET A 20 -4.73 4.75 -27.40
N ALA A 21 -5.67 4.14 -28.13
CA ALA A 21 -5.39 3.00 -29.03
C ALA A 21 -4.43 3.33 -30.19
N LYS A 22 -4.12 4.60 -30.42
CA LYS A 22 -3.22 5.05 -31.50
C LYS A 22 -1.77 5.26 -31.02
N HIS A 23 -1.51 5.09 -29.74
CA HIS A 23 -0.22 5.32 -29.12
C HIS A 23 0.14 4.15 -28.20
N ASP A 24 1.43 3.91 -28.02
CA ASP A 24 1.94 2.98 -27.01
C ASP A 24 1.93 3.68 -25.65
N LEU A 25 0.86 3.50 -24.89
CA LEU A 25 0.59 4.18 -23.63
C LEU A 25 0.29 3.18 -22.52
N VAL A 26 0.69 3.54 -21.31
CA VAL A 26 0.20 2.91 -20.07
C VAL A 26 -0.80 3.87 -19.42
N THR A 27 -2.02 3.41 -19.23
CA THR A 27 -3.10 4.20 -18.64
C THR A 27 -3.55 3.58 -17.32
N VAL A 28 -3.66 4.42 -16.29
CA VAL A 28 -3.98 3.99 -14.93
C VAL A 28 -5.10 4.85 -14.38
N GLY A 29 -6.14 4.22 -13.81
CA GLY A 29 -7.26 4.91 -13.18
C GLY A 29 -7.14 4.94 -11.66
N GLU A 30 -7.32 6.09 -11.07
CA GLU A 30 -7.60 6.22 -9.65
C GLU A 30 -9.11 6.11 -9.45
N THR A 31 -9.57 5.00 -8.82
CA THR A 31 -10.98 4.63 -8.78
C THR A 31 -11.48 4.42 -7.35
N PRO A 32 -11.52 5.47 -6.51
CA PRO A 32 -12.04 5.34 -5.16
C PRO A 32 -13.51 4.91 -5.19
N GLY A 33 -13.84 3.88 -4.39
CA GLY A 33 -15.19 3.31 -4.32
C GLY A 33 -15.56 2.37 -5.48
N ALA A 34 -14.65 2.05 -6.39
CA ALA A 34 -14.88 1.02 -7.41
C ALA A 34 -14.89 -0.37 -6.77
N THR A 35 -15.84 -1.17 -7.22
CA THR A 35 -15.90 -2.60 -6.89
C THR A 35 -15.06 -3.41 -7.88
N THR A 36 -14.86 -4.70 -7.60
CA THR A 36 -14.21 -5.61 -8.55
C THR A 36 -14.99 -5.72 -9.88
N ASP A 37 -16.33 -5.54 -9.86
CA ASP A 37 -17.13 -5.54 -11.09
C ASP A 37 -16.96 -4.26 -11.90
N ASP A 38 -16.73 -3.13 -11.23
CA ASP A 38 -16.34 -1.89 -11.91
C ASP A 38 -14.94 -2.00 -12.50
N ALA A 39 -13.98 -2.55 -11.75
CA ALA A 39 -12.61 -2.76 -12.21
C ALA A 39 -12.53 -3.65 -13.47
N LYS A 40 -13.39 -4.68 -13.58
CA LYS A 40 -13.50 -5.52 -14.77
C LYS A 40 -13.96 -4.76 -16.02
N LYS A 41 -14.63 -3.62 -15.87
CA LYS A 41 -14.98 -2.73 -16.97
C LYS A 41 -13.85 -1.77 -17.28
N TYR A 42 -13.36 -1.05 -16.25
CA TYR A 42 -12.30 -0.05 -16.39
C TYR A 42 -10.99 -0.60 -16.93
N ALA A 43 -10.60 -1.79 -16.50
CA ALA A 43 -9.28 -2.37 -16.76
C ALA A 43 -9.39 -3.81 -17.28
N ASN A 44 -10.36 -4.07 -18.18
CA ASN A 44 -10.49 -5.37 -18.84
C ASN A 44 -9.22 -5.73 -19.64
N LEU A 45 -8.95 -7.02 -19.78
CA LEU A 45 -7.75 -7.49 -20.50
C LEU A 45 -7.77 -7.19 -22.00
N GLU A 46 -8.92 -6.84 -22.56
CA GLU A 46 -9.06 -6.35 -23.95
C GLU A 46 -8.63 -4.89 -24.08
N GLN A 47 -8.38 -4.21 -22.96
CA GLN A 47 -7.91 -2.83 -22.86
C GLN A 47 -8.79 -1.84 -23.62
N THR A 48 -10.10 -1.96 -23.49
CA THR A 48 -11.06 -1.09 -24.19
C THR A 48 -11.20 0.29 -23.51
N GLU A 49 -10.71 0.45 -22.29
CA GLU A 49 -10.74 1.70 -21.53
C GLU A 49 -9.33 2.02 -20.99
N LEU A 50 -8.97 1.49 -19.83
CA LEU A 50 -7.68 1.69 -19.17
C LEU A 50 -6.89 0.36 -19.12
N ASN A 51 -5.58 0.45 -18.89
CA ASN A 51 -4.77 -0.76 -18.69
C ASN A 51 -4.92 -1.34 -17.29
N MET A 52 -5.08 -0.49 -16.27
CA MET A 52 -5.20 -0.91 -14.87
C MET A 52 -5.87 0.16 -14.01
N VAL A 53 -6.32 -0.23 -12.82
CA VAL A 53 -6.92 0.67 -11.84
C VAL A 53 -6.32 0.47 -10.45
N PHE A 54 -6.31 1.54 -9.66
CA PHE A 54 -6.05 1.49 -8.22
C PHE A 54 -7.36 1.24 -7.48
N GLU A 55 -7.43 0.17 -6.70
CA GLU A 55 -8.51 -0.07 -5.75
C GLU A 55 -8.25 0.66 -4.44
N PHE A 56 -9.31 1.00 -3.71
CA PHE A 56 -9.22 1.77 -2.47
C PHE A 56 -9.83 1.06 -1.26
N GLU A 57 -10.28 -0.17 -1.41
CA GLU A 57 -10.95 -0.88 -0.32
C GLU A 57 -9.97 -1.19 0.83
N HIS A 58 -8.74 -1.64 0.51
CA HIS A 58 -7.75 -1.97 1.55
C HIS A 58 -7.32 -0.75 2.38
N VAL A 59 -7.29 0.45 1.78
CA VAL A 59 -6.97 1.69 2.49
C VAL A 59 -8.16 2.30 3.24
N GLY A 60 -9.30 1.63 3.24
CA GLY A 60 -10.50 1.98 4.02
C GLY A 60 -10.76 1.08 5.23
N LEU A 61 -9.99 -0.01 5.41
CA LEU A 61 -10.25 -1.04 6.42
C LEU A 61 -10.08 -0.56 7.88
N ASP A 62 -9.31 0.49 8.09
CA ASP A 62 -9.07 1.12 9.39
C ASP A 62 -9.92 2.38 9.64
N GLY A 63 -10.96 2.59 8.83
CA GLY A 63 -11.92 3.68 9.03
C GLY A 63 -12.63 3.59 10.38
N ASN A 64 -13.15 4.71 10.85
CA ASN A 64 -13.84 4.81 12.13
C ASN A 64 -15.19 4.07 12.07
N ASP A 65 -15.54 3.37 13.14
CA ASP A 65 -16.84 2.71 13.25
C ASP A 65 -18.01 3.72 13.32
N ASN A 66 -17.74 4.97 13.71
CA ASN A 66 -18.65 6.08 13.52
C ASN A 66 -18.46 6.70 12.13
N PRO A 67 -19.41 6.54 11.19
CA PRO A 67 -19.26 7.04 9.82
C PRO A 67 -19.07 8.56 9.73
N ALA A 68 -19.51 9.33 10.73
CA ALA A 68 -19.32 10.77 10.75
C ALA A 68 -17.84 11.18 10.92
N LEU A 69 -17.01 10.30 11.45
CA LEU A 69 -15.57 10.51 11.59
C LEU A 69 -14.78 10.01 10.37
N GLY A 70 -15.39 9.23 9.47
CA GLY A 70 -14.76 8.75 8.24
C GLY A 70 -13.47 7.99 8.48
N LYS A 71 -12.37 8.45 7.88
CA LYS A 71 -11.04 7.81 8.03
C LYS A 71 -10.35 8.12 9.36
N TRP A 72 -10.84 9.12 10.11
CA TRP A 72 -10.20 9.59 11.34
C TRP A 72 -10.45 8.60 12.48
N SER A 73 -9.46 7.78 12.77
CA SER A 73 -9.57 6.60 13.63
C SER A 73 -8.23 6.24 14.27
N ASP A 74 -8.25 5.44 15.30
CA ASP A 74 -7.09 4.69 15.81
C ASP A 74 -7.29 3.18 15.70
N LYS A 75 -8.32 2.75 14.97
CA LYS A 75 -8.53 1.36 14.60
C LYS A 75 -7.31 0.83 13.84
N LYS A 76 -6.87 -0.36 14.17
CA LYS A 76 -5.83 -1.06 13.42
C LYS A 76 -6.48 -1.99 12.41
N VAL A 77 -5.89 -2.07 11.22
CA VAL A 77 -6.32 -3.05 10.22
C VAL A 77 -6.11 -4.46 10.78
N SER A 78 -7.15 -5.28 10.75
CA SER A 78 -7.04 -6.68 11.10
C SER A 78 -6.53 -7.50 9.91
N LEU A 79 -5.70 -8.52 10.17
CA LEU A 79 -5.25 -9.41 9.11
C LEU A 79 -6.39 -10.12 8.37
N PRO A 80 -7.44 -10.63 9.06
CA PRO A 80 -8.59 -11.22 8.36
C PRO A 80 -9.24 -10.27 7.35
N GLU A 81 -9.53 -9.01 7.73
CA GLU A 81 -10.14 -8.04 6.82
C GLU A 81 -9.23 -7.72 5.62
N LEU A 82 -7.93 -7.51 5.87
CA LEU A 82 -6.95 -7.27 4.81
C LEU A 82 -6.82 -8.46 3.87
N ARG A 83 -6.72 -9.67 4.41
CA ARG A 83 -6.65 -10.91 3.64
C ARG A 83 -7.89 -11.09 2.77
N ASP A 84 -9.08 -10.94 3.33
CA ASP A 84 -10.34 -11.12 2.59
C ASP A 84 -10.44 -10.12 1.43
N ASN A 85 -10.02 -8.88 1.64
CA ASN A 85 -9.93 -7.88 0.58
C ASN A 85 -8.97 -8.32 -0.52
N LEU A 86 -7.72 -8.65 -0.18
CA LEU A 86 -6.71 -9.06 -1.17
C LEU A 86 -7.12 -10.34 -1.92
N VAL A 87 -7.64 -11.34 -1.22
CA VAL A 87 -8.16 -12.58 -1.83
C VAL A 87 -9.29 -12.26 -2.82
N LYS A 88 -10.23 -11.40 -2.44
CA LYS A 88 -11.33 -10.98 -3.30
C LYS A 88 -10.80 -10.35 -4.59
N TRP A 89 -9.92 -9.36 -4.50
CA TRP A 89 -9.38 -8.68 -5.66
C TRP A 89 -8.53 -9.61 -6.54
N GLN A 90 -7.69 -10.45 -5.95
CA GLN A 90 -6.88 -11.43 -6.70
C GLN A 90 -7.73 -12.46 -7.42
N THR A 91 -8.76 -13.00 -6.77
CA THR A 91 -9.58 -14.08 -7.37
C THR A 91 -10.61 -13.56 -8.36
N GLN A 92 -11.21 -12.41 -8.11
CA GLN A 92 -12.26 -11.89 -8.97
C GLN A 92 -11.75 -11.23 -10.24
N LEU A 93 -10.52 -10.68 -10.22
CA LEU A 93 -9.91 -10.07 -11.40
C LEU A 93 -9.11 -11.07 -12.24
N ASN A 94 -8.74 -12.23 -11.71
CA ASN A 94 -7.94 -13.22 -12.43
C ASN A 94 -8.56 -13.57 -13.80
N GLY A 95 -7.78 -13.38 -14.87
CA GLY A 95 -8.21 -13.63 -16.26
C GLY A 95 -9.26 -12.68 -16.80
N LYS A 96 -9.59 -11.57 -16.12
CA LYS A 96 -10.63 -10.61 -16.50
C LYS A 96 -10.17 -9.17 -16.54
N ALA A 97 -9.35 -8.76 -15.61
CA ALA A 97 -8.87 -7.38 -15.48
C ALA A 97 -7.50 -7.33 -14.81
N TRP A 98 -6.82 -6.19 -14.96
CA TRP A 98 -5.51 -5.97 -14.36
C TRP A 98 -5.55 -4.92 -13.25
N ASN A 99 -4.92 -5.21 -12.11
CA ASN A 99 -4.91 -4.35 -10.93
C ASN A 99 -3.57 -3.64 -10.74
N SER A 100 -3.59 -2.43 -10.20
CA SER A 100 -2.44 -1.77 -9.63
C SER A 100 -2.28 -2.18 -8.17
N LEU A 101 -1.09 -2.66 -7.80
CA LEU A 101 -0.79 -3.09 -6.44
C LEU A 101 -0.05 -1.96 -5.72
N TYR A 102 -0.53 -1.52 -4.58
CA TYR A 102 0.13 -0.48 -3.79
C TYR A 102 -0.25 -0.61 -2.31
N TRP A 103 0.62 -0.12 -1.45
CA TRP A 103 0.35 0.00 -0.03
C TRP A 103 -0.03 1.41 0.38
N ASN A 104 0.65 2.38 -0.20
CA ASN A 104 0.47 3.80 0.07
C ASN A 104 0.77 4.65 -1.17
N ASN A 105 0.41 5.92 -1.08
CA ASN A 105 0.66 6.94 -2.09
C ASN A 105 0.79 8.31 -1.40
N HIS A 106 0.78 9.40 -2.18
CA HIS A 106 0.82 10.78 -1.67
C HIS A 106 -0.40 11.18 -0.82
N ASP A 107 -1.44 10.37 -0.78
CA ASP A 107 -2.69 10.58 -0.03
C ASP A 107 -2.90 9.56 1.10
N GLN A 108 -1.96 8.64 1.30
CA GLN A 108 -2.05 7.59 2.32
C GLN A 108 -0.85 7.62 3.25
N PRO A 109 -1.01 7.35 4.54
CA PRO A 109 0.09 7.27 5.50
C PRO A 109 1.16 6.26 5.11
N ARG A 110 2.33 6.32 5.73
CA ARG A 110 3.43 5.38 5.48
C ARG A 110 3.03 3.95 5.82
N VAL A 111 3.32 3.04 4.89
CA VAL A 111 2.84 1.65 4.94
C VAL A 111 3.25 0.92 6.21
N VAL A 112 4.51 1.04 6.63
CA VAL A 112 5.02 0.29 7.79
C VAL A 112 4.38 0.76 9.10
N SER A 113 4.00 2.04 9.20
CA SER A 113 3.28 2.58 10.36
C SER A 113 1.81 2.19 10.39
N ARG A 114 1.19 2.01 9.21
CA ARG A 114 -0.24 1.71 9.09
C ARG A 114 -0.55 0.22 9.13
N PHE A 115 0.07 -0.56 8.26
CA PHE A 115 -0.18 -1.99 8.08
C PHE A 115 0.84 -2.88 8.79
N GLY A 116 1.95 -2.32 9.21
CA GLY A 116 3.06 -3.03 9.81
C GLY A 116 3.31 -2.67 11.27
N ASN A 117 4.58 -2.77 11.62
CA ASN A 117 5.11 -2.40 12.94
C ASN A 117 6.34 -1.51 12.74
N ASP A 118 6.21 -0.22 13.05
CA ASP A 118 7.25 0.79 12.89
C ASP A 118 8.14 0.98 14.13
N ASP A 119 7.95 0.17 15.18
CA ASP A 119 8.92 0.08 16.28
C ASP A 119 10.32 -0.19 15.69
N PRO A 120 11.36 0.54 16.11
CA PRO A 120 12.72 0.39 15.56
C PRO A 120 13.22 -1.05 15.50
N LYS A 121 12.82 -1.89 16.45
CA LYS A 121 13.18 -3.31 16.51
C LYS A 121 12.56 -4.13 15.37
N TYR A 122 11.35 -3.76 14.91
CA TYR A 122 10.56 -4.55 13.98
C TYR A 122 10.41 -3.90 12.61
N ARG A 123 10.66 -2.59 12.49
CA ARG A 123 10.42 -1.80 11.28
C ARG A 123 10.96 -2.45 10.01
N VAL A 124 12.23 -2.84 10.03
CA VAL A 124 12.90 -3.40 8.83
C VAL A 124 12.27 -4.71 8.40
N VAL A 125 12.09 -5.65 9.34
CA VAL A 125 11.49 -6.96 9.01
C VAL A 125 10.02 -6.83 8.62
N SER A 126 9.30 -5.88 9.23
CA SER A 126 7.91 -5.59 8.90
C SER A 126 7.77 -4.96 7.50
N ALA A 127 8.61 -3.97 7.15
CA ALA A 127 8.61 -3.37 5.82
C ALA A 127 8.92 -4.41 4.73
N LYS A 128 9.89 -5.28 4.96
CA LYS A 128 10.23 -6.37 4.03
C LYS A 128 9.10 -7.40 3.88
N MET A 129 8.43 -7.76 4.98
CA MET A 129 7.28 -8.67 4.94
C MET A 129 6.15 -8.09 4.09
N LEU A 130 5.80 -6.82 4.32
CA LEU A 130 4.77 -6.10 3.55
C LEU A 130 5.14 -6.01 2.06
N ALA A 131 6.40 -5.71 1.74
CA ALA A 131 6.90 -5.70 0.37
C ALA A 131 6.76 -7.07 -0.28
N THR A 132 7.21 -8.14 0.36
CA THR A 132 7.12 -9.51 -0.16
C THR A 132 5.67 -9.89 -0.43
N MET A 133 4.79 -9.64 0.53
CA MET A 133 3.39 -10.00 0.41
C MET A 133 2.72 -9.32 -0.81
N LEU A 134 2.95 -8.02 -1.01
CA LEU A 134 2.33 -7.30 -2.13
C LEU A 134 2.95 -7.66 -3.48
N HIS A 135 4.29 -7.68 -3.56
CA HIS A 135 5.00 -7.87 -4.84
C HIS A 135 4.84 -9.28 -5.42
N CYS A 136 4.44 -10.25 -4.62
CA CYS A 136 4.12 -11.59 -5.10
C CYS A 136 2.66 -11.75 -5.55
N LEU A 137 1.81 -10.74 -5.44
CA LEU A 137 0.44 -10.75 -5.97
C LEU A 137 0.42 -10.49 -7.49
N GLN A 138 -0.68 -10.87 -8.15
CA GLN A 138 -0.93 -10.54 -9.56
C GLN A 138 -1.36 -9.09 -9.70
N GLY A 139 -0.69 -8.34 -10.56
CA GLY A 139 -0.91 -6.92 -10.81
C GLY A 139 0.40 -6.18 -11.00
N THR A 140 0.34 -4.88 -11.25
CA THR A 140 1.52 -4.02 -11.38
C THR A 140 1.81 -3.34 -10.03
N PRO A 141 2.94 -3.65 -9.36
CA PRO A 141 3.28 -3.01 -8.10
C PRO A 141 3.78 -1.58 -8.31
N TYR A 142 3.29 -0.69 -7.46
CA TYR A 142 3.70 0.71 -7.38
C TYR A 142 4.40 0.93 -6.04
N ILE A 143 5.62 1.43 -6.08
CA ILE A 143 6.45 1.71 -4.91
C ILE A 143 6.43 3.22 -4.70
N TYR A 144 5.84 3.68 -3.61
CA TYR A 144 5.83 5.10 -3.27
C TYR A 144 7.17 5.53 -2.66
N ALA A 145 7.67 6.71 -3.05
CA ALA A 145 8.96 7.24 -2.61
C ALA A 145 9.15 7.17 -1.09
N GLY A 146 10.20 6.49 -0.63
CA GLY A 146 10.52 6.23 0.77
C GLY A 146 9.99 4.90 1.32
N GLU A 147 9.09 4.22 0.60
CA GLU A 147 8.63 2.88 0.97
C GLU A 147 9.81 1.88 0.95
N GLU A 148 10.67 2.00 -0.05
CA GLU A 148 11.89 1.20 -0.22
C GLU A 148 12.95 1.44 0.88
N LEU A 149 12.80 2.52 1.66
CA LEU A 149 13.63 2.80 2.82
C LEU A 149 12.98 2.37 4.15
N GLY A 150 11.71 2.00 4.09
CA GLY A 150 10.90 1.77 5.26
C GLY A 150 10.66 3.06 6.06
N MET A 151 10.43 4.20 5.37
CA MET A 151 10.04 5.46 6.02
C MET A 151 8.75 5.28 6.78
N THR A 152 8.67 5.95 7.95
CA THR A 152 7.53 5.88 8.87
C THR A 152 6.71 7.16 8.85
N ASN A 153 5.53 7.13 9.47
CA ASN A 153 4.83 8.35 9.85
C ASN A 153 5.73 9.23 10.72
N THR A 154 5.48 10.54 10.69
CA THR A 154 6.21 11.51 11.51
C THR A 154 5.36 11.97 12.69
N THR A 155 5.97 12.73 13.59
CA THR A 155 5.28 13.36 14.71
C THR A 155 5.07 14.84 14.41
N PHE A 156 3.82 15.27 14.41
CA PHE A 156 3.42 16.68 14.39
C PHE A 156 3.04 17.10 15.80
N ASN A 157 3.57 18.22 16.28
CA ASN A 157 3.38 18.67 17.66
C ASN A 157 2.09 19.48 17.85
N SER A 158 1.63 20.11 16.78
CA SER A 158 0.45 20.97 16.79
C SER A 158 -0.28 20.96 15.45
N LEU A 159 -1.51 21.45 15.42
CA LEU A 159 -2.29 21.60 14.18
C LEU A 159 -1.58 22.51 13.17
N SER A 160 -0.80 23.49 13.63
CA SER A 160 -0.06 24.42 12.76
C SER A 160 1.10 23.77 11.98
N ASP A 161 1.52 22.55 12.36
CA ASP A 161 2.57 21.80 11.66
C ASP A 161 2.03 21.11 10.41
N TYR A 162 0.72 20.87 10.37
CA TYR A 162 0.07 20.26 9.20
C TYR A 162 -0.06 21.27 8.06
N ARG A 163 0.05 20.76 6.84
CA ARG A 163 -0.11 21.51 5.58
C ARG A 163 -1.30 21.03 4.77
N ASP A 164 -1.73 19.79 4.98
CA ASP A 164 -2.89 19.21 4.31
C ASP A 164 -4.20 19.84 4.79
N LEU A 165 -4.90 20.47 3.85
CA LEU A 165 -6.19 21.11 4.14
C LEU A 165 -7.27 20.13 4.61
N GLU A 166 -7.22 18.87 4.17
CA GLU A 166 -8.16 17.85 4.65
C GLU A 166 -7.99 17.64 6.16
N SER A 167 -6.74 17.55 6.64
CA SER A 167 -6.43 17.38 8.05
C SER A 167 -6.87 18.60 8.89
N ILE A 168 -6.56 19.80 8.39
CA ILE A 168 -6.89 21.06 9.07
C ILE A 168 -8.41 21.25 9.14
N ASN A 169 -9.09 21.09 8.01
CA ASN A 169 -10.54 21.25 7.93
C ASN A 169 -11.28 20.18 8.75
N ALA A 170 -10.82 18.93 8.74
CA ALA A 170 -11.40 17.89 9.57
C ALA A 170 -11.27 18.20 11.07
N TYR A 171 -10.13 18.75 11.51
CA TYR A 171 -10.00 19.18 12.90
C TYR A 171 -11.01 20.25 13.26
N HIS A 172 -11.10 21.32 12.46
CA HIS A 172 -12.06 22.41 12.72
C HIS A 172 -13.50 21.92 12.67
N GLN A 173 -13.87 21.13 11.69
CA GLN A 173 -15.21 20.59 11.57
C GLN A 173 -15.58 19.69 12.76
N LEU A 174 -14.77 18.67 13.02
CA LEU A 174 -15.13 17.61 13.96
C LEU A 174 -14.92 18.00 15.44
N VAL A 175 -13.96 18.91 15.71
CA VAL A 175 -13.65 19.35 17.08
C VAL A 175 -14.34 20.67 17.41
N ASP A 176 -14.13 21.71 16.57
CA ASP A 176 -14.53 23.08 16.93
C ASP A 176 -16.01 23.36 16.59
N GLU A 177 -16.55 22.79 15.50
CA GLU A 177 -17.91 23.06 15.03
C GLU A 177 -18.90 21.97 15.48
N GLU A 178 -18.65 20.71 15.18
CA GLU A 178 -19.58 19.61 15.41
C GLU A 178 -19.41 18.95 16.80
N HIS A 179 -18.27 19.16 17.46
CA HIS A 179 -17.94 18.59 18.77
C HIS A 179 -18.08 17.06 18.85
N LEU A 180 -17.81 16.37 17.74
CA LEU A 180 -17.91 14.90 17.65
C LEU A 180 -16.75 14.18 18.32
N VAL A 181 -15.62 14.86 18.48
CA VAL A 181 -14.40 14.30 19.06
C VAL A 181 -13.62 15.40 19.79
N ASP A 182 -12.94 15.08 20.87
CA ASP A 182 -12.07 16.05 21.56
C ASP A 182 -10.74 16.27 20.79
N GLY A 183 -10.13 17.45 21.01
CA GLY A 183 -8.92 17.85 20.27
C GLY A 183 -7.73 16.90 20.47
N LYS A 184 -7.58 16.26 21.64
CA LYS A 184 -6.52 15.30 21.90
C LYS A 184 -6.71 14.02 21.09
N THR A 185 -7.93 13.51 21.03
CA THR A 185 -8.30 12.34 20.24
C THR A 185 -8.13 12.64 18.76
N MET A 186 -8.60 13.80 18.28
CA MET A 186 -8.42 14.19 16.87
C MET A 186 -6.95 14.33 16.49
N SER A 187 -6.10 14.92 17.35
CA SER A 187 -4.66 15.00 17.12
C SER A 187 -4.02 13.63 16.97
N ARG A 188 -4.46 12.62 17.74
CA ARG A 188 -4.02 11.23 17.59
C ARG A 188 -4.46 10.65 16.26
N TYR A 189 -5.68 10.89 15.81
CA TYR A 189 -6.18 10.43 14.51
C TYR A 189 -5.42 11.09 13.35
N LEU A 190 -5.14 12.39 13.45
CA LEU A 190 -4.33 13.11 12.46
C LEU A 190 -2.92 12.54 12.36
N ALA A 191 -2.27 12.23 13.48
CA ALA A 191 -0.93 11.62 13.48
C ALA A 191 -0.90 10.27 12.75
N ILE A 192 -2.00 9.52 12.78
CA ILE A 192 -2.11 8.22 12.10
C ILE A 192 -2.46 8.40 10.61
N HIS A 193 -3.46 9.23 10.27
CA HIS A 193 -4.11 9.22 8.97
C HIS A 193 -3.86 10.44 8.09
N SER A 194 -3.16 11.49 8.59
CA SER A 194 -2.89 12.65 7.76
C SER A 194 -2.03 12.29 6.53
N ARG A 195 -2.40 12.87 5.39
CA ARG A 195 -1.63 12.79 4.14
C ARG A 195 -0.22 13.36 4.28
N ASP A 196 -0.02 14.28 5.21
CA ASP A 196 1.29 14.91 5.47
C ASP A 196 2.36 13.90 5.88
N ASN A 197 1.98 12.76 6.45
CA ASN A 197 2.89 11.65 6.71
C ASN A 197 3.58 11.13 5.43
N ALA A 198 2.86 11.10 4.32
CA ALA A 198 3.39 10.67 3.02
C ALA A 198 4.18 11.79 2.32
N ARG A 199 3.95 13.07 2.70
CA ARG A 199 4.47 14.25 2.01
C ARG A 199 5.70 14.86 2.69
N THR A 200 6.18 14.26 3.78
CA THR A 200 7.47 14.64 4.38
C THR A 200 8.58 14.50 3.34
N PRO A 201 9.61 15.38 3.36
CA PRO A 201 10.74 15.31 2.44
C PRO A 201 11.37 13.93 2.40
N MET A 202 11.82 13.51 1.21
CA MET A 202 12.58 12.29 1.02
C MET A 202 13.87 12.34 1.85
N GLN A 203 14.16 11.27 2.54
CA GLN A 203 15.33 11.16 3.42
C GLN A 203 16.51 10.59 2.63
N TRP A 204 17.36 11.49 2.09
CA TRP A 204 18.49 11.09 1.27
C TRP A 204 19.71 10.69 2.10
N ASP A 205 20.00 11.46 3.16
CA ASP A 205 21.14 11.20 4.06
C ASP A 205 20.91 11.79 5.46
N ASP A 206 21.96 11.74 6.30
CA ASP A 206 21.98 12.22 7.67
C ASP A 206 22.36 13.70 7.83
N SER A 207 22.49 14.44 6.73
CA SER A 207 22.78 15.87 6.73
C SER A 207 21.55 16.73 7.00
N LYS A 208 21.74 18.06 7.14
CA LYS A 208 20.64 19.01 7.36
C LYS A 208 19.51 18.79 6.35
N ASN A 209 18.27 18.84 6.85
CA ASN A 209 17.06 18.59 6.08
C ASN A 209 17.06 17.23 5.35
N ALA A 210 17.73 16.24 5.91
CA ALA A 210 17.87 14.90 5.31
C ALA A 210 18.51 14.90 3.91
N GLY A 211 19.37 15.88 3.60
CA GLY A 211 19.93 16.05 2.25
C GLY A 211 18.91 16.45 1.19
N PHE A 212 17.67 16.80 1.58
CA PHE A 212 16.60 17.11 0.64
C PHE A 212 16.71 18.53 0.06
N SER A 213 17.09 19.51 0.89
CA SER A 213 17.15 20.92 0.49
C SER A 213 18.07 21.72 1.41
N ASP A 214 18.76 22.72 0.85
CA ASP A 214 19.51 23.71 1.63
C ASP A 214 18.59 24.76 2.30
N ALA A 215 17.39 24.98 1.72
CA ALA A 215 16.35 25.85 2.27
C ALA A 215 15.46 25.10 3.25
N GLU A 216 14.68 25.85 4.05
CA GLU A 216 13.64 25.30 4.91
C GLU A 216 12.62 24.52 4.05
N PRO A 217 12.38 23.23 4.30
CA PRO A 217 11.37 22.48 3.58
C PRO A 217 9.95 22.99 3.89
N TRP A 218 9.07 22.93 2.90
CA TRP A 218 7.67 23.34 3.03
C TRP A 218 6.92 22.59 4.16
N ILE A 219 7.24 21.33 4.36
CA ILE A 219 6.79 20.50 5.47
C ILE A 219 8.01 19.95 6.21
N ALA A 220 7.91 19.81 7.53
CA ALA A 220 9.03 19.38 8.34
C ALA A 220 9.54 17.98 7.94
N VAL A 221 10.86 17.81 7.96
CA VAL A 221 11.50 16.52 7.76
C VAL A 221 11.16 15.60 8.96
N ASN A 222 10.90 14.32 8.69
CA ASN A 222 10.75 13.35 9.76
C ASN A 222 12.05 13.24 10.57
N PRO A 223 12.06 13.45 11.89
CA PRO A 223 13.28 13.54 12.69
C PRO A 223 14.11 12.25 12.70
N ASN A 224 13.55 11.12 12.29
CA ASN A 224 14.28 9.86 12.20
C ASN A 224 15.19 9.73 10.95
N TYR A 225 15.33 10.79 10.16
CA TYR A 225 16.18 10.79 8.96
C TYR A 225 17.66 10.48 9.24
N SER A 226 18.14 10.70 10.47
CA SER A 226 19.49 10.33 10.86
C SER A 226 19.74 8.82 10.79
N GLU A 227 18.68 8.00 10.93
CA GLU A 227 18.74 6.54 10.93
C GLU A 227 18.11 5.93 9.69
N ILE A 228 17.03 6.54 9.20
CA ILE A 228 16.26 6.05 8.04
C ILE A 228 16.52 6.98 6.87
N ASN A 229 17.42 6.60 5.99
CA ASN A 229 17.74 7.38 4.79
C ASN A 229 18.36 6.51 3.68
N ALA A 230 18.39 7.05 2.46
CA ALA A 230 18.89 6.35 1.29
C ALA A 230 20.38 5.99 1.41
N LYS A 231 21.22 6.89 1.94
CA LYS A 231 22.66 6.64 2.14
C LYS A 231 22.92 5.47 3.08
N ALA A 232 22.20 5.41 4.21
CA ALA A 232 22.29 4.29 5.15
C ALA A 232 21.76 3.00 4.54
N ALA A 233 20.64 3.05 3.82
CA ALA A 233 20.06 1.88 3.16
C ALA A 233 20.98 1.30 2.08
N LEU A 234 21.65 2.14 1.30
CA LEU A 234 22.62 1.69 0.28
C LEU A 234 23.91 1.11 0.89
N ALA A 235 24.27 1.52 2.09
CA ALA A 235 25.43 1.00 2.81
C ALA A 235 25.18 -0.36 3.48
N ASP A 236 23.92 -0.77 3.67
CA ASP A 236 23.53 -2.02 4.32
C ASP A 236 22.91 -3.00 3.33
N PRO A 237 23.62 -4.07 2.90
CA PRO A 237 23.06 -5.10 2.01
C PRO A 237 21.82 -5.82 2.56
N SER A 238 21.56 -5.72 3.85
CA SER A 238 20.39 -6.29 4.51
C SER A 238 19.22 -5.29 4.63
N SER A 239 19.33 -4.09 4.05
CA SER A 239 18.31 -3.06 4.14
C SER A 239 17.00 -3.40 3.43
N VAL A 240 15.97 -2.61 3.68
CA VAL A 240 14.68 -2.67 2.97
C VAL A 240 14.90 -2.42 1.47
N PHE A 241 15.80 -1.50 1.10
CA PHE A 241 16.12 -1.17 -0.30
C PHE A 241 16.54 -2.38 -1.12
N TYR A 242 17.50 -3.17 -0.64
CA TYR A 242 17.96 -4.36 -1.37
C TYR A 242 16.91 -5.47 -1.39
N HIS A 243 16.02 -5.50 -0.41
CA HIS A 243 14.89 -6.42 -0.44
C HIS A 243 13.91 -6.08 -1.57
N TYR A 244 13.57 -4.79 -1.75
CA TYR A 244 12.77 -4.31 -2.89
C TYR A 244 13.48 -4.58 -4.22
N GLN A 245 14.76 -4.28 -4.32
CA GLN A 245 15.56 -4.58 -5.52
C GLN A 245 15.47 -6.07 -5.89
N LYS A 246 15.57 -6.95 -4.90
CA LYS A 246 15.46 -8.40 -5.12
C LYS A 246 14.05 -8.80 -5.55
N LEU A 247 13.01 -8.24 -4.97
CA LEU A 247 11.62 -8.51 -5.37
C LEU A 247 11.34 -8.06 -6.81
N ILE A 248 11.83 -6.88 -7.20
CA ILE A 248 11.73 -6.39 -8.58
C ILE A 248 12.43 -7.35 -9.54
N GLN A 249 13.66 -7.76 -9.23
CA GLN A 249 14.39 -8.72 -10.04
C GLN A 249 13.65 -10.06 -10.16
N MET A 250 13.11 -10.58 -9.05
CA MET A 250 12.32 -11.82 -9.07
C MET A 250 11.06 -11.70 -9.94
N ARG A 251 10.40 -10.55 -10.00
CA ARG A 251 9.25 -10.34 -10.88
C ARG A 251 9.62 -10.38 -12.37
N HIS A 252 10.84 -9.97 -12.73
CA HIS A 252 11.35 -10.10 -14.09
C HIS A 252 11.79 -11.54 -14.42
N ASP A 253 12.36 -12.25 -13.46
CA ASP A 253 12.95 -13.57 -13.67
C ASP A 253 11.95 -14.72 -13.53
N LEU A 254 10.84 -14.52 -12.79
CA LEU A 254 9.89 -15.56 -12.41
C LEU A 254 8.48 -15.23 -12.93
N PRO A 255 8.11 -15.73 -14.12
CA PRO A 255 6.78 -15.50 -14.72
C PRO A 255 5.63 -15.87 -13.78
N VAL A 256 5.79 -16.85 -12.90
CA VAL A 256 4.78 -17.24 -11.92
C VAL A 256 4.33 -16.07 -11.01
N MET A 257 5.18 -15.06 -10.79
CA MET A 257 4.81 -13.87 -10.00
C MET A 257 3.83 -12.95 -10.74
N THR A 258 3.86 -12.95 -12.06
CA THR A 258 2.98 -12.13 -12.92
C THR A 258 1.82 -12.94 -13.50
N GLU A 259 2.10 -14.13 -14.01
CA GLU A 259 1.16 -14.95 -14.75
C GLU A 259 0.44 -16.00 -13.88
N GLY A 260 1.08 -16.45 -12.80
CA GLY A 260 0.56 -17.52 -11.95
C GLY A 260 -0.81 -17.18 -11.35
N LYS A 261 -1.66 -18.18 -11.23
CA LYS A 261 -2.96 -18.09 -10.57
C LYS A 261 -2.78 -17.99 -9.07
N PHE A 262 -3.52 -17.09 -8.44
CA PHE A 262 -3.56 -16.93 -6.99
C PHE A 262 -4.44 -18.01 -6.35
N ALA A 263 -4.01 -18.58 -5.22
CA ALA A 263 -4.84 -19.36 -4.33
C ALA A 263 -4.45 -19.16 -2.87
N LEU A 264 -5.44 -18.97 -2.01
CA LEU A 264 -5.21 -18.98 -0.56
C LEU A 264 -4.82 -20.39 -0.13
N VAL A 265 -3.86 -20.52 0.78
CA VAL A 265 -3.48 -21.82 1.35
C VAL A 265 -4.63 -22.34 2.23
N ASN A 266 -5.00 -23.62 2.07
CA ASN A 266 -6.08 -24.23 2.84
C ASN A 266 -5.89 -24.05 4.35
N GLY A 267 -6.94 -23.61 5.04
CA GLY A 267 -6.94 -23.30 6.47
C GLY A 267 -6.40 -21.90 6.82
N ASN A 268 -5.84 -21.17 5.86
CA ASN A 268 -5.35 -19.80 6.13
C ASN A 268 -6.47 -18.78 6.22
N GLU A 269 -7.67 -19.10 5.75
CA GLU A 269 -8.88 -18.26 5.90
C GLU A 269 -9.25 -17.97 7.35
N LEU A 270 -8.85 -18.85 8.29
CA LEU A 270 -9.10 -18.70 9.72
C LEU A 270 -7.86 -18.25 10.51
N ASP A 271 -6.70 -18.08 9.86
CA ASP A 271 -5.46 -17.69 10.54
C ASP A 271 -5.45 -16.18 10.80
N GLU A 272 -5.46 -15.77 12.06
CA GLU A 272 -5.45 -14.35 12.47
C GLU A 272 -4.05 -13.74 12.54
N GLN A 273 -2.99 -14.53 12.28
CA GLN A 273 -1.59 -14.13 12.51
C GLN A 273 -0.74 -14.23 11.25
N VAL A 274 -1.05 -15.17 10.37
CA VAL A 274 -0.25 -15.45 9.17
C VAL A 274 -1.13 -15.36 7.94
N PHE A 275 -0.65 -14.68 6.91
CA PHE A 275 -1.22 -14.72 5.57
C PHE A 275 -0.34 -15.59 4.69
N ALA A 276 -0.91 -16.68 4.16
CA ALA A 276 -0.21 -17.60 3.28
C ALA A 276 -1.02 -17.88 2.03
N TYR A 277 -0.38 -17.72 0.87
CA TYR A 277 -1.00 -17.97 -0.43
C TYR A 277 0.00 -18.56 -1.41
N THR A 278 -0.51 -19.12 -2.49
CA THR A 278 0.30 -19.61 -3.60
C THR A 278 0.03 -18.83 -4.88
N ARG A 279 1.04 -18.82 -5.74
CA ARG A 279 0.94 -18.47 -7.16
C ARG A 279 1.37 -19.69 -7.94
N ASP A 280 0.62 -20.08 -8.97
CA ASP A 280 0.86 -21.30 -9.75
C ASP A 280 0.58 -21.06 -11.23
N ASP A 281 1.58 -21.31 -12.09
CA ASP A 281 1.47 -21.18 -13.55
C ASP A 281 1.39 -22.53 -14.27
N GLY A 282 1.30 -23.63 -13.51
CA GLY A 282 1.26 -25.00 -14.01
C GLY A 282 2.62 -25.68 -14.10
N GLU A 283 3.72 -24.94 -14.08
CA GLU A 283 5.09 -25.45 -14.06
C GLU A 283 5.77 -25.17 -12.71
N THR A 284 5.51 -24.02 -12.15
CA THR A 284 6.11 -23.54 -10.90
C THR A 284 5.02 -23.11 -9.92
N THR A 285 5.15 -23.54 -8.67
CA THR A 285 4.34 -23.02 -7.57
C THR A 285 5.20 -22.20 -6.63
N LEU A 286 4.85 -20.93 -6.45
CA LEU A 286 5.44 -20.04 -5.47
C LEU A 286 4.56 -19.99 -4.22
N LEU A 287 5.11 -20.38 -3.07
CA LEU A 287 4.46 -20.21 -1.76
C LEU A 287 4.97 -18.94 -1.10
N VAL A 288 4.05 -18.07 -0.70
CA VAL A 288 4.30 -16.82 0.04
C VAL A 288 3.69 -16.92 1.42
N VAL A 289 4.49 -16.62 2.46
CA VAL A 289 4.07 -16.68 3.86
C VAL A 289 4.48 -15.39 4.55
N ALA A 290 3.52 -14.68 5.13
CA ALA A 290 3.71 -13.42 5.82
C ALA A 290 3.17 -13.49 7.26
N ASN A 291 4.05 -13.29 8.24
CA ASN A 291 3.70 -13.21 9.65
C ASN A 291 3.40 -11.75 10.03
N PHE A 292 2.16 -11.47 10.40
CA PHE A 292 1.69 -10.12 10.79
C PHE A 292 1.82 -9.84 12.29
N THR A 293 2.54 -10.68 13.02
CA THR A 293 2.76 -10.51 14.46
C THR A 293 4.23 -10.27 14.76
N LYS A 294 4.53 -9.84 15.99
CA LYS A 294 5.89 -9.74 16.52
C LYS A 294 6.41 -11.06 17.12
N GLU A 295 5.57 -12.09 17.15
CA GLU A 295 5.89 -13.38 17.75
C GLU A 295 6.48 -14.35 16.71
N THR A 296 7.33 -15.26 17.18
CA THR A 296 7.79 -16.39 16.36
C THR A 296 6.66 -17.41 16.24
N ILE A 297 6.16 -17.63 15.04
CA ILE A 297 5.05 -18.53 14.79
C ILE A 297 5.50 -19.73 13.96
N LYS A 298 5.09 -20.92 14.35
CA LYS A 298 5.31 -22.13 13.57
C LYS A 298 4.03 -22.49 12.79
N ARG A 299 4.17 -22.69 11.50
CA ARG A 299 3.13 -23.24 10.61
C ARG A 299 3.75 -24.32 9.72
N GLU A 300 2.96 -25.29 9.33
CA GLU A 300 3.37 -26.38 8.44
C GLU A 300 2.62 -26.23 7.12
N TYR A 301 3.36 -26.22 6.02
CA TYR A 301 2.81 -26.13 4.67
C TYR A 301 3.33 -27.29 3.83
N ALA A 302 2.48 -27.82 2.97
CA ALA A 302 2.85 -28.87 2.03
C ALA A 302 3.64 -28.26 0.83
N ALA A 303 4.88 -27.88 1.10
CA ALA A 303 5.73 -27.17 0.11
C ALA A 303 6.58 -28.14 -0.75
N GLY A 304 6.46 -29.46 -0.60
CA GLY A 304 7.30 -30.42 -1.32
C GLY A 304 8.81 -30.20 -1.07
N GLN A 305 9.63 -30.33 -2.10
CA GLN A 305 11.07 -30.01 -2.07
C GLN A 305 11.32 -28.54 -2.51
N GLY A 306 10.63 -27.62 -1.86
CA GLY A 306 10.73 -26.20 -2.20
C GLY A 306 12.10 -25.62 -1.92
N LYS A 307 12.52 -24.64 -2.74
CA LYS A 307 13.71 -23.80 -2.53
C LYS A 307 13.30 -22.47 -1.93
N LEU A 308 13.94 -22.06 -0.82
CA LEU A 308 13.76 -20.69 -0.30
C LEU A 308 14.38 -19.69 -1.27
N LEU A 309 13.58 -18.74 -1.73
CA LEU A 309 14.01 -17.70 -2.69
C LEU A 309 14.35 -16.39 -1.97
N LEU A 310 13.54 -16.01 -1.00
CA LEU A 310 13.68 -14.78 -0.25
C LEU A 310 13.10 -14.94 1.16
N SER A 311 13.75 -14.33 2.14
CA SER A 311 13.22 -14.13 3.51
C SER A 311 13.67 -12.78 4.04
N ASN A 312 12.97 -12.25 5.01
CA ASN A 312 13.26 -11.01 5.72
C ASN A 312 13.96 -11.26 7.07
#